data_4e41231dc03608152f19bc405deb03ec
#
_entry.id   4e41231dc03608152f19bc405deb03ec
#
_cell.length_a   1.000
_cell.length_b   1.000
_cell.length_c   1.000
_cell.angle_alpha   90.00
_cell.angle_beta   90.00
_cell.angle_gamma   90.00
#
_symmetry.space_group_name_H-M   'P 1'
#
loop_
_entity.id
_entity.type
_entity.pdbx_description
1 polymer ?
#
loop_
_entity_poly.entity_id
_entity_poly.type
_entity_poly.pdbx_seq_one_letter_code
_entity_poly.pdbx_strand_id
1 'polypeptide(L)'
;MKKALLKILHSSALALCAIAVSFHARAAQTAAELAPAPQMGFNNWNSTHCRAEFNEAMIRGVADKFIELGLKDAGYTYVNIDDCWAYWQRDKDGKLRPNPERFPSGIKALADYIHGKGLKFGLYSSAGSWTCEPKQANHGFPGGLGHEKQDAMLYASWGVDYLKYDNCNNEKIDAKQRYSAMGEALRATGRSIFYSLCEWGENKAWLWAGEPPVDGNSWRTTGDIEDKYASMLKLFKQNVVLDAYAKPGHWNDPDMLEVGNGGMTDVEYRSHFSLWAIMAAPLLIGTDLRTVKPEALEILLNKEVIAVDQDALGVQGKRIRATGGVHVIVKPLKDGSRAVAVFNETNSAKEASVTPAELGLDAMKKYTVRDLWAHADANGDGAIRVKLAPHATAIYRISAL
;
A
#
# COMPACT_ATOMS: atom_id res chain seq x y z
N MET A 1 -37.91 -67.77 58.21
CA MET A 1 -36.49 -67.50 57.99
C MET A 1 -36.21 -67.46 56.50
N LYS A 2 -36.25 -66.29 55.83
CA LYS A 2 -35.77 -66.10 54.47
C LYS A 2 -35.23 -64.69 54.39
N LYS A 3 -33.90 -64.53 54.21
CA LYS A 3 -33.22 -63.27 54.02
C LYS A 3 -33.38 -62.79 52.57
N ALA A 4 -33.94 -61.60 52.38
CA ALA A 4 -33.99 -60.94 51.08
C ALA A 4 -32.71 -60.12 50.88
N LEU A 5 -32.01 -60.42 49.80
CA LEU A 5 -30.83 -59.63 49.33
C LEU A 5 -31.29 -58.47 48.42
N LEU A 6 -31.05 -57.23 48.84
CA LEU A 6 -31.36 -56.07 48.10
C LEU A 6 -30.13 -55.74 47.18
N LYS A 7 -30.32 -55.86 45.85
CA LYS A 7 -29.30 -55.40 44.86
C LYS A 7 -29.53 -53.94 44.56
N ILE A 8 -28.55 -53.15 44.92
CA ILE A 8 -28.43 -51.70 44.55
C ILE A 8 -27.78 -51.63 43.16
N LEU A 9 -28.55 -51.25 42.15
CA LEU A 9 -28.05 -50.91 40.80
C LEU A 9 -27.59 -49.43 40.81
N HIS A 10 -26.28 -49.18 40.70
CA HIS A 10 -25.77 -47.87 40.43
C HIS A 10 -25.79 -47.63 38.91
N SER A 11 -26.70 -46.76 38.45
CA SER A 11 -26.69 -46.23 37.07
C SER A 11 -25.78 -45.01 37.00
N SER A 12 -24.59 -45.18 36.46
CA SER A 12 -23.70 -44.06 36.15
C SER A 12 -24.14 -43.47 34.80
N ALA A 13 -24.81 -42.33 34.81
CA ALA A 13 -25.09 -41.54 33.63
C ALA A 13 -23.84 -40.72 33.28
N LEU A 14 -23.11 -41.12 32.24
CA LEU A 14 -22.08 -40.25 31.60
C LEU A 14 -22.79 -39.19 30.81
N ALA A 15 -22.76 -37.95 31.29
CA ALA A 15 -23.17 -36.78 30.51
C ALA A 15 -22.03 -36.42 29.54
N LEU A 16 -22.17 -36.75 28.26
CA LEU A 16 -21.30 -36.19 27.20
C LEU A 16 -21.69 -34.72 26.98
N CYS A 17 -20.88 -33.79 27.50
CA CYS A 17 -20.92 -32.40 27.09
C CYS A 17 -20.29 -32.28 25.68
N ALA A 18 -21.12 -32.26 24.66
CA ALA A 18 -20.72 -31.89 23.31
C ALA A 18 -20.46 -30.37 23.29
N ILE A 19 -19.19 -29.98 23.31
CA ILE A 19 -18.79 -28.59 23.07
C ILE A 19 -18.99 -28.33 21.57
N ALA A 20 -20.11 -27.72 21.22
CA ALA A 20 -20.35 -27.20 19.88
C ALA A 20 -19.43 -25.98 19.67
N VAL A 21 -18.30 -26.18 19.02
CA VAL A 21 -17.48 -25.09 18.54
C VAL A 21 -18.22 -24.47 17.36
N SER A 22 -18.94 -23.38 17.63
CA SER A 22 -19.60 -22.59 16.60
C SER A 22 -18.53 -21.88 15.78
N PHE A 23 -18.17 -22.42 14.63
CA PHE A 23 -17.42 -21.70 13.62
C PHE A 23 -18.34 -20.60 13.07
N HIS A 24 -18.25 -19.40 13.63
CA HIS A 24 -18.83 -18.24 12.99
C HIS A 24 -17.97 -17.95 11.76
N ALA A 25 -18.46 -18.30 10.58
CA ALA A 25 -17.88 -17.80 9.33
C ALA A 25 -17.97 -16.26 9.39
N ARG A 26 -16.84 -15.60 9.57
CA ARG A 26 -16.77 -14.14 9.52
C ARG A 26 -17.10 -13.74 8.09
N ALA A 27 -18.12 -12.90 7.90
CA ALA A 27 -18.42 -12.36 6.58
C ALA A 27 -17.14 -11.71 6.01
N ALA A 28 -16.90 -11.90 4.71
CA ALA A 28 -15.77 -11.26 4.04
C ALA A 28 -15.91 -9.75 4.22
N GLN A 29 -14.80 -9.07 4.53
CA GLN A 29 -14.76 -7.62 4.64
C GLN A 29 -15.08 -7.00 3.28
N THR A 30 -15.83 -5.91 3.28
CA THR A 30 -16.01 -5.09 2.08
C THR A 30 -14.67 -4.42 1.69
N ALA A 31 -14.53 -3.98 0.45
CA ALA A 31 -13.34 -3.27 0.01
C ALA A 31 -13.03 -2.05 0.90
N ALA A 32 -14.07 -1.28 1.29
CA ALA A 32 -13.91 -0.11 2.16
C ALA A 32 -13.49 -0.47 3.59
N GLU A 33 -13.88 -1.63 4.11
CA GLU A 33 -13.41 -2.11 5.43
C GLU A 33 -11.99 -2.66 5.37
N LEU A 34 -11.59 -3.23 4.24
CA LEU A 34 -10.25 -3.78 4.04
C LEU A 34 -9.21 -2.68 3.77
N ALA A 35 -9.56 -1.68 3.00
CA ALA A 35 -8.72 -0.57 2.58
C ALA A 35 -9.38 0.81 2.85
N PRO A 36 -9.70 1.16 4.12
CA PRO A 36 -10.37 2.42 4.45
C PRO A 36 -9.51 3.66 4.11
N ALA A 37 -8.20 3.49 4.04
CA ALA A 37 -7.20 4.46 3.64
C ALA A 37 -6.18 3.79 2.70
N PRO A 38 -5.33 4.55 1.99
CA PRO A 38 -4.26 3.98 1.18
C PRO A 38 -3.34 3.09 2.03
N GLN A 39 -2.83 2.01 1.45
CA GLN A 39 -1.95 1.09 2.15
C GLN A 39 -0.60 1.76 2.50
N MET A 40 -0.11 1.49 3.70
CA MET A 40 1.20 1.90 4.18
C MET A 40 2.04 0.67 4.52
N GLY A 41 3.28 0.63 4.06
CA GLY A 41 4.13 -0.53 4.29
C GLY A 41 5.50 -0.43 3.62
N PHE A 42 6.04 -1.59 3.30
CA PHE A 42 7.32 -1.78 2.63
C PHE A 42 7.15 -2.76 1.45
N ASN A 43 7.95 -2.57 0.42
CA ASN A 43 8.17 -3.54 -0.64
C ASN A 43 9.66 -3.54 -1.00
N ASN A 44 10.29 -4.71 -1.16
CA ASN A 44 11.73 -4.83 -1.33
C ASN A 44 12.23 -4.47 -2.73
N TRP A 45 11.36 -4.33 -3.74
CA TRP A 45 11.79 -4.26 -5.14
C TRP A 45 12.88 -3.22 -5.37
N ASN A 46 12.60 -1.95 -5.04
CA ASN A 46 13.51 -0.86 -5.35
C ASN A 46 14.82 -0.89 -4.55
N SER A 47 14.83 -1.53 -3.37
CA SER A 47 16.06 -1.70 -2.59
C SER A 47 16.91 -2.88 -3.01
N THR A 48 16.30 -4.00 -3.42
CA THR A 48 17.05 -5.24 -3.64
C THR A 48 16.87 -5.87 -5.02
N HIS A 49 15.77 -5.58 -5.72
CA HIS A 49 15.38 -6.36 -6.91
C HIS A 49 15.49 -7.87 -6.64
N CYS A 50 16.02 -8.65 -7.57
CA CYS A 50 16.30 -10.08 -7.42
C CYS A 50 17.72 -10.41 -6.96
N ARG A 51 18.46 -9.43 -6.41
CA ARG A 51 19.82 -9.65 -5.90
C ARG A 51 19.85 -10.65 -4.74
N ALA A 52 21.02 -11.16 -4.40
CA ALA A 52 21.18 -12.21 -3.37
C ALA A 52 20.76 -11.78 -1.97
N GLU A 53 20.85 -10.49 -1.66
CA GLU A 53 20.41 -9.92 -0.38
C GLU A 53 18.89 -9.98 -0.18
N PHE A 54 18.09 -10.14 -1.23
CA PHE A 54 16.67 -10.44 -1.10
C PHE A 54 16.47 -11.89 -0.65
N ASN A 55 16.29 -12.07 0.64
CA ASN A 55 16.10 -13.38 1.28
C ASN A 55 15.28 -13.25 2.58
N GLU A 56 14.96 -14.39 3.20
CA GLU A 56 14.17 -14.46 4.43
C GLU A 56 14.78 -13.63 5.57
N ALA A 57 16.09 -13.69 5.77
CA ALA A 57 16.78 -12.95 6.84
C ALA A 57 16.64 -11.43 6.65
N MET A 58 16.75 -10.96 5.41
CA MET A 58 16.54 -9.54 5.07
C MET A 58 15.13 -9.11 5.43
N ILE A 59 14.11 -9.85 5.02
CA ILE A 59 12.70 -9.48 5.26
C ILE A 59 12.34 -9.55 6.74
N ARG A 60 12.83 -10.53 7.49
CA ARG A 60 12.70 -10.58 8.95
C ARG A 60 13.35 -9.35 9.62
N GLY A 61 14.55 -8.97 9.17
CA GLY A 61 15.23 -7.75 9.64
C GLY A 61 14.45 -6.48 9.35
N VAL A 62 13.81 -6.36 8.18
CA VAL A 62 12.91 -5.23 7.85
C VAL A 62 11.72 -5.21 8.81
N ALA A 63 11.07 -6.35 9.06
CA ALA A 63 9.95 -6.44 9.99
C ALA A 63 10.36 -6.05 11.43
N ASP A 64 11.59 -6.39 11.85
CA ASP A 64 12.15 -5.94 13.14
C ASP A 64 12.30 -4.42 13.17
N LYS A 65 12.82 -3.82 12.10
CA LYS A 65 12.98 -2.37 11.96
C LYS A 65 11.65 -1.60 11.95
N PHE A 66 10.56 -2.18 11.49
CA PHE A 66 9.23 -1.56 11.62
C PHE A 66 8.87 -1.26 13.07
N ILE A 67 9.24 -2.14 13.99
CA ILE A 67 8.99 -1.96 15.42
C ILE A 67 10.04 -1.04 16.03
N GLU A 68 11.31 -1.33 15.77
CA GLU A 68 12.45 -0.64 16.36
C GLU A 68 12.50 0.86 16.00
N LEU A 69 12.16 1.19 14.76
CA LEU A 69 12.18 2.57 14.24
C LEU A 69 10.85 3.31 14.42
N GLY A 70 9.82 2.68 15.01
CA GLY A 70 8.51 3.31 15.23
C GLY A 70 7.62 3.43 14.00
N LEU A 71 7.94 2.76 12.90
CA LEU A 71 7.15 2.79 11.67
C LEU A 71 5.75 2.20 11.88
N LYS A 72 5.63 1.11 12.65
CA LYS A 72 4.33 0.54 13.01
C LYS A 72 3.45 1.56 13.74
N ASP A 73 4.01 2.31 14.68
CA ASP A 73 3.29 3.34 15.45
C ASP A 73 2.94 4.56 14.59
N ALA A 74 3.63 4.77 13.48
CA ALA A 74 3.31 5.77 12.48
C ALA A 74 2.23 5.31 11.48
N GLY A 75 1.82 4.02 11.52
CA GLY A 75 0.74 3.48 10.69
C GLY A 75 1.18 2.53 9.57
N TYR A 76 2.47 2.29 9.39
CA TYR A 76 2.95 1.32 8.41
C TYR A 76 2.68 -0.11 8.90
N THR A 77 1.96 -0.89 8.10
CA THR A 77 1.49 -2.22 8.54
C THR A 77 1.90 -3.35 7.62
N TYR A 78 2.11 -3.11 6.33
CA TYR A 78 2.41 -4.15 5.36
C TYR A 78 3.92 -4.36 5.18
N VAL A 79 4.37 -5.61 5.20
CA VAL A 79 5.71 -6.04 4.78
C VAL A 79 5.52 -6.94 3.57
N ASN A 80 5.74 -6.38 2.38
CA ASN A 80 5.51 -7.07 1.11
C ASN A 80 6.84 -7.55 0.52
N ILE A 81 6.83 -8.76 0.00
CA ILE A 81 7.90 -9.29 -0.84
C ILE A 81 7.47 -9.27 -2.31
N ASP A 82 8.38 -8.82 -3.17
CA ASP A 82 8.18 -8.67 -4.61
C ASP A 82 8.69 -9.89 -5.39
N ASP A 83 8.92 -9.77 -6.69
CA ASP A 83 9.32 -10.86 -7.58
C ASP A 83 10.55 -11.63 -7.09
N CYS A 84 10.83 -12.80 -7.64
CA CYS A 84 11.96 -13.68 -7.30
C CYS A 84 11.84 -14.42 -5.96
N TRP A 85 10.71 -14.34 -5.25
CA TRP A 85 10.50 -15.14 -4.04
C TRP A 85 10.23 -16.62 -4.37
N ALA A 86 9.58 -16.88 -5.52
CA ALA A 86 9.20 -18.22 -5.95
C ALA A 86 10.40 -19.01 -6.53
N TYR A 87 10.29 -20.32 -6.49
CA TYR A 87 11.14 -21.18 -7.29
C TYR A 87 10.73 -21.09 -8.76
N TRP A 88 11.66 -21.28 -9.68
CA TRP A 88 11.45 -21.10 -11.11
C TRP A 88 10.50 -22.13 -11.76
N GLN A 89 10.09 -23.14 -11.01
CA GLN A 89 9.14 -24.17 -11.45
C GLN A 89 8.10 -24.43 -10.35
N ARG A 90 6.86 -24.66 -10.76
CA ARG A 90 5.82 -25.23 -9.91
C ARG A 90 6.18 -26.66 -9.52
N ASP A 91 5.56 -27.19 -8.46
CA ASP A 91 5.71 -28.57 -8.07
C ASP A 91 4.94 -29.53 -9.01
N LYS A 92 5.02 -30.85 -8.72
CA LYS A 92 4.31 -31.87 -9.49
C LYS A 92 2.80 -31.76 -9.49
N ASP A 93 2.23 -31.03 -8.51
CA ASP A 93 0.80 -30.80 -8.37
C ASP A 93 0.40 -29.40 -8.92
N GLY A 94 1.33 -28.70 -9.58
CA GLY A 94 1.15 -27.37 -10.17
C GLY A 94 1.22 -26.21 -9.18
N LYS A 95 1.59 -26.44 -7.91
CA LYS A 95 1.65 -25.40 -6.89
C LYS A 95 2.95 -24.59 -6.97
N LEU A 96 2.86 -23.30 -6.67
CA LEU A 96 4.01 -22.45 -6.43
C LEU A 96 4.81 -22.95 -5.23
N ARG A 97 6.13 -22.81 -5.33
CA ARG A 97 7.06 -23.15 -4.25
C ARG A 97 7.91 -21.93 -3.91
N PRO A 98 8.23 -21.67 -2.63
CA PRO A 98 9.27 -20.70 -2.30
C PRO A 98 10.63 -21.15 -2.87
N ASN A 99 11.48 -20.19 -3.20
CA ASN A 99 12.87 -20.46 -3.50
C ASN A 99 13.57 -20.96 -2.22
N PRO A 100 14.08 -22.20 -2.18
CA PRO A 100 14.62 -22.78 -0.95
C PRO A 100 15.93 -22.14 -0.48
N GLU A 101 16.69 -21.50 -1.39
CA GLU A 101 17.91 -20.77 -1.04
C GLU A 101 17.59 -19.42 -0.39
N ARG A 102 16.52 -18.76 -0.85
CA ARG A 102 16.09 -17.46 -0.35
C ARG A 102 15.18 -17.55 0.89
N PHE A 103 14.28 -18.53 0.88
CA PHE A 103 13.23 -18.70 1.91
C PHE A 103 13.24 -20.15 2.43
N PRO A 104 14.30 -20.57 3.14
CA PRO A 104 14.47 -21.94 3.59
C PRO A 104 13.39 -22.43 4.56
N SER A 105 12.80 -21.51 5.36
CA SER A 105 11.68 -21.85 6.27
C SER A 105 10.33 -21.87 5.58
N GLY A 106 10.25 -21.38 4.34
CA GLY A 106 9.02 -21.25 3.56
C GLY A 106 8.23 -19.98 3.85
N ILE A 107 7.31 -19.67 2.94
CA ILE A 107 6.53 -18.41 2.98
C ILE A 107 5.60 -18.36 4.20
N LYS A 108 4.97 -19.48 4.56
CA LYS A 108 4.10 -19.50 5.75
C LYS A 108 4.85 -19.12 7.04
N ALA A 109 6.04 -19.66 7.24
CA ALA A 109 6.85 -19.35 8.42
C ALA A 109 7.28 -17.86 8.46
N LEU A 110 7.54 -17.26 7.31
CA LEU A 110 7.81 -15.83 7.19
C LEU A 110 6.56 -15.00 7.51
N ALA A 111 5.41 -15.36 6.96
CA ALA A 111 4.13 -14.71 7.26
C ALA A 111 3.80 -14.78 8.76
N ASP A 112 3.93 -15.96 9.39
CA ASP A 112 3.71 -16.15 10.82
C ASP A 112 4.66 -15.27 11.68
N TYR A 113 5.92 -15.11 11.26
CA TYR A 113 6.88 -14.23 11.92
C TYR A 113 6.44 -12.76 11.86
N ILE A 114 6.02 -12.30 10.71
CA ILE A 114 5.55 -10.92 10.48
C ILE A 114 4.25 -10.67 11.27
N HIS A 115 3.31 -11.61 11.24
CA HIS A 115 2.10 -11.56 12.04
C HIS A 115 2.37 -11.53 13.54
N GLY A 116 3.37 -12.28 14.01
CA GLY A 116 3.81 -12.26 15.41
C GLY A 116 4.26 -10.87 15.91
N LYS A 117 4.61 -9.96 15.00
CA LYS A 117 4.90 -8.55 15.30
C LYS A 117 3.68 -7.63 15.17
N GLY A 118 2.50 -8.19 14.84
CA GLY A 118 1.27 -7.46 14.58
C GLY A 118 1.34 -6.64 13.29
N LEU A 119 2.13 -7.10 12.31
CA LEU A 119 2.23 -6.59 10.95
C LEU A 119 1.48 -7.52 10.00
N LYS A 120 1.27 -7.08 8.76
CA LYS A 120 0.62 -7.82 7.68
C LYS A 120 1.65 -8.23 6.64
N PHE A 121 1.47 -9.39 6.04
CA PHE A 121 2.39 -9.94 5.04
C PHE A 121 1.80 -9.88 3.63
N GLY A 122 2.58 -9.35 2.69
CA GLY A 122 2.20 -9.29 1.27
C GLY A 122 3.11 -10.08 0.36
N LEU A 123 2.56 -10.49 -0.78
CA LEU A 123 3.21 -11.32 -1.77
C LEU A 123 3.00 -10.72 -3.17
N TYR A 124 3.88 -11.11 -4.09
CA TYR A 124 3.85 -10.74 -5.49
C TYR A 124 3.53 -11.93 -6.39
N SER A 125 2.81 -11.69 -7.48
CA SER A 125 2.68 -12.59 -8.62
C SER A 125 2.36 -11.78 -9.88
N SER A 126 2.10 -12.45 -11.01
CA SER A 126 1.71 -11.79 -12.27
C SER A 126 0.45 -12.42 -12.87
N ALA A 127 -0.37 -11.58 -13.52
CA ALA A 127 -1.55 -11.98 -14.28
C ALA A 127 -1.20 -12.60 -15.65
N GLY A 128 0.03 -13.03 -15.83
CA GLY A 128 0.53 -13.68 -17.04
C GLY A 128 1.01 -15.10 -16.75
N SER A 129 1.55 -15.73 -17.79
CA SER A 129 2.16 -17.07 -17.71
C SER A 129 3.44 -17.06 -16.86
N TRP A 130 4.16 -15.93 -16.85
CA TRP A 130 5.40 -15.70 -16.11
C TRP A 130 5.37 -14.33 -15.43
N THR A 131 6.23 -14.17 -14.41
CA THR A 131 6.47 -12.87 -13.76
C THR A 131 7.33 -11.97 -14.64
N CYS A 132 7.65 -10.75 -14.14
CA CYS A 132 8.36 -9.74 -14.91
C CYS A 132 9.88 -10.01 -14.99
N GLU A 133 10.46 -10.56 -13.94
CA GLU A 133 11.91 -10.77 -13.88
C GLU A 133 12.33 -12.06 -14.60
N PRO A 134 13.16 -11.98 -15.64
CA PRO A 134 13.64 -13.17 -16.34
C PRO A 134 14.59 -13.99 -15.46
N LYS A 135 14.37 -15.30 -15.35
CA LYS A 135 15.24 -16.20 -14.60
C LYS A 135 16.13 -17.04 -15.52
N GLN A 136 15.53 -17.73 -16.49
CA GLN A 136 16.25 -18.58 -17.44
C GLN A 136 15.60 -18.48 -18.81
N ALA A 137 16.41 -18.51 -19.87
CA ALA A 137 15.94 -18.54 -21.26
C ALA A 137 14.81 -17.54 -21.56
N ASN A 138 14.85 -16.36 -20.94
CA ASN A 138 13.82 -15.30 -21.06
C ASN A 138 12.44 -15.65 -20.47
N HIS A 139 12.37 -16.62 -19.57
CA HIS A 139 11.18 -16.88 -18.78
C HIS A 139 11.33 -16.27 -17.39
N GLY A 140 10.25 -15.66 -16.87
CA GLY A 140 10.12 -15.23 -15.48
C GLY A 140 9.98 -16.42 -14.53
N PHE A 141 9.63 -16.14 -13.29
CA PHE A 141 9.10 -17.14 -12.38
C PHE A 141 7.64 -17.45 -12.75
N PRO A 142 7.06 -18.58 -12.32
CA PRO A 142 5.70 -18.94 -12.71
C PRO A 142 4.68 -17.85 -12.31
N GLY A 143 3.93 -17.33 -13.28
CA GLY A 143 2.81 -16.42 -13.07
C GLY A 143 1.51 -17.16 -12.71
N GLY A 144 0.44 -16.40 -12.48
CA GLY A 144 -0.85 -16.94 -12.03
C GLY A 144 -1.81 -17.33 -13.13
N LEU A 145 -1.53 -16.99 -14.40
CA LEU A 145 -2.46 -17.23 -15.50
C LEU A 145 -2.79 -18.74 -15.65
N GLY A 146 -4.09 -19.06 -15.54
CA GLY A 146 -4.60 -20.43 -15.56
C GLY A 146 -4.44 -21.20 -14.23
N HIS A 147 -3.87 -20.56 -13.19
CA HIS A 147 -3.67 -21.15 -11.87
C HIS A 147 -4.32 -20.32 -10.74
N GLU A 148 -5.12 -19.32 -11.06
CA GLU A 148 -5.61 -18.29 -10.13
C GLU A 148 -6.27 -18.90 -8.89
N LYS A 149 -7.14 -19.90 -9.07
CA LYS A 149 -7.83 -20.56 -7.96
C LYS A 149 -6.88 -21.34 -7.05
N GLN A 150 -5.91 -22.06 -7.65
CA GLN A 150 -4.93 -22.83 -6.89
C GLN A 150 -4.00 -21.91 -6.11
N ASP A 151 -3.53 -20.83 -6.75
CA ASP A 151 -2.60 -19.88 -6.18
C ASP A 151 -3.28 -19.06 -5.07
N ALA A 152 -4.50 -18.59 -5.28
CA ALA A 152 -5.26 -17.87 -4.25
C ALA A 152 -5.47 -18.71 -2.98
N MET A 153 -5.86 -19.98 -3.13
CA MET A 153 -5.98 -20.91 -2.00
C MET A 153 -4.63 -21.14 -1.29
N LEU A 154 -3.54 -21.21 -2.04
CA LEU A 154 -2.20 -21.35 -1.49
C LEU A 154 -1.80 -20.08 -0.70
N TYR A 155 -2.01 -18.89 -1.25
CA TYR A 155 -1.77 -17.62 -0.57
C TYR A 155 -2.58 -17.51 0.73
N ALA A 156 -3.86 -17.85 0.68
CA ALA A 156 -4.71 -17.88 1.87
C ALA A 156 -4.19 -18.87 2.93
N SER A 157 -3.72 -20.05 2.53
CA SER A 157 -3.15 -21.06 3.44
C SER A 157 -1.85 -20.62 4.10
N TRP A 158 -1.08 -19.75 3.45
CA TRP A 158 0.14 -19.15 3.99
C TRP A 158 -0.12 -17.92 4.86
N GLY A 159 -1.37 -17.43 4.91
CA GLY A 159 -1.70 -16.24 5.67
C GLY A 159 -1.35 -14.93 4.99
N VAL A 160 -1.29 -14.90 3.66
CA VAL A 160 -1.05 -13.68 2.88
C VAL A 160 -2.20 -12.69 3.09
N ASP A 161 -1.87 -11.41 3.33
CA ASP A 161 -2.81 -10.30 3.57
C ASP A 161 -2.88 -9.31 2.39
N TYR A 162 -1.92 -9.37 1.47
CA TYR A 162 -1.78 -8.45 0.34
C TYR A 162 -1.23 -9.20 -0.87
N LEU A 163 -1.80 -8.99 -2.05
CA LEU A 163 -1.28 -9.50 -3.31
C LEU A 163 -1.03 -8.34 -4.27
N LYS A 164 0.25 -8.10 -4.64
CA LYS A 164 0.60 -7.34 -5.85
C LYS A 164 0.54 -8.27 -7.04
N TYR A 165 -0.30 -7.94 -8.02
CA TYR A 165 -0.54 -8.78 -9.20
C TYR A 165 -0.19 -8.01 -10.46
N ASP A 166 0.92 -8.41 -11.11
CA ASP A 166 1.57 -7.68 -12.19
C ASP A 166 1.02 -8.04 -13.59
N ASN A 167 1.51 -7.38 -14.65
CA ASN A 167 0.96 -7.46 -16.01
C ASN A 167 1.88 -8.13 -17.03
N CYS A 168 3.06 -8.61 -16.64
CA CYS A 168 4.03 -9.21 -17.53
C CYS A 168 3.56 -10.54 -18.13
N ASN A 169 4.03 -10.85 -19.35
CA ASN A 169 3.78 -12.11 -20.04
C ASN A 169 2.29 -12.48 -20.11
N ASN A 170 1.48 -11.49 -20.45
CA ASN A 170 0.01 -11.51 -20.37
C ASN A 170 -0.68 -12.23 -21.53
N GLU A 171 0.08 -12.87 -22.43
CA GLU A 171 -0.38 -13.62 -23.60
C GLU A 171 -1.37 -12.84 -24.48
N LYS A 172 -1.36 -11.50 -24.38
CA LYS A 172 -2.30 -10.58 -25.06
C LYS A 172 -3.78 -10.82 -24.69
N ILE A 173 -4.03 -11.50 -23.57
CA ILE A 173 -5.39 -11.67 -23.05
C ILE A 173 -5.81 -10.35 -22.39
N ASP A 174 -7.09 -10.00 -22.53
CA ASP A 174 -7.67 -8.79 -21.96
C ASP A 174 -7.34 -8.64 -20.46
N ALA A 175 -6.90 -7.46 -20.05
CA ALA A 175 -6.47 -7.20 -18.69
C ALA A 175 -7.62 -7.42 -17.69
N LYS A 176 -8.80 -6.87 -17.95
CA LYS A 176 -9.96 -7.02 -17.08
C LYS A 176 -10.32 -8.49 -16.87
N GLN A 177 -10.24 -9.32 -17.91
CA GLN A 177 -10.49 -10.77 -17.80
C GLN A 177 -9.49 -11.44 -16.85
N ARG A 178 -8.19 -11.18 -17.01
CA ARG A 178 -7.12 -11.81 -16.19
C ARG A 178 -7.19 -11.38 -14.73
N TYR A 179 -7.37 -10.08 -14.48
CA TYR A 179 -7.50 -9.55 -13.13
C TYR A 179 -8.81 -9.98 -12.46
N SER A 180 -9.90 -10.14 -13.22
CA SER A 180 -11.17 -10.69 -12.71
C SER A 180 -11.00 -12.11 -12.21
N ALA A 181 -10.31 -12.96 -12.95
CA ALA A 181 -10.09 -14.35 -12.57
C ALA A 181 -9.38 -14.48 -11.21
N MET A 182 -8.36 -13.65 -10.96
CA MET A 182 -7.68 -13.62 -9.66
C MET A 182 -8.55 -12.98 -8.57
N GLY A 183 -9.25 -11.88 -8.85
CA GLY A 183 -10.17 -11.25 -7.89
C GLY A 183 -11.25 -12.21 -7.38
N GLU A 184 -11.89 -12.95 -8.30
CA GLU A 184 -12.85 -14.00 -7.95
C GLU A 184 -12.20 -15.12 -7.12
N ALA A 185 -10.99 -15.55 -7.50
CA ALA A 185 -10.26 -16.60 -6.79
C ALA A 185 -9.89 -16.18 -5.37
N LEU A 186 -9.42 -14.94 -5.16
CA LEU A 186 -9.09 -14.40 -3.84
C LEU A 186 -10.33 -14.37 -2.94
N ARG A 187 -11.46 -13.85 -3.42
CA ARG A 187 -12.72 -13.83 -2.65
C ARG A 187 -13.20 -15.23 -2.29
N ALA A 188 -13.08 -16.17 -3.20
CA ALA A 188 -13.48 -17.56 -2.97
C ALA A 188 -12.70 -18.27 -1.85
N THR A 189 -11.54 -17.75 -1.45
CA THR A 189 -10.76 -18.29 -0.32
C THR A 189 -11.40 -18.01 1.04
N GLY A 190 -12.28 -17.00 1.14
CA GLY A 190 -12.83 -16.51 2.41
C GLY A 190 -11.84 -15.69 3.26
N ARG A 191 -10.57 -15.52 2.84
CA ARG A 191 -9.59 -14.66 3.50
C ARG A 191 -9.64 -13.26 2.90
N SER A 192 -9.63 -12.23 3.76
CA SER A 192 -9.47 -10.84 3.33
C SER A 192 -8.04 -10.60 2.88
N ILE A 193 -7.83 -10.48 1.57
CA ILE A 193 -6.52 -10.21 0.95
C ILE A 193 -6.64 -8.90 0.17
N PHE A 194 -5.84 -7.90 0.54
CA PHE A 194 -5.75 -6.64 -0.20
C PHE A 194 -5.25 -6.93 -1.62
N TYR A 195 -6.03 -6.58 -2.62
CA TYR A 195 -5.73 -6.87 -4.02
C TYR A 195 -5.22 -5.62 -4.73
N SER A 196 -3.92 -5.60 -5.06
CA SER A 196 -3.23 -4.50 -5.75
C SER A 196 -2.90 -4.89 -7.19
N LEU A 197 -3.50 -4.19 -8.13
CA LEU A 197 -3.30 -4.41 -9.56
C LEU A 197 -2.10 -3.60 -10.05
N CYS A 198 -1.15 -4.25 -10.70
CA CYS A 198 0.04 -3.62 -11.25
C CYS A 198 0.05 -3.70 -12.78
N GLU A 199 -0.91 -3.03 -13.45
CA GLU A 199 -1.02 -3.01 -14.92
C GLU A 199 -0.49 -1.70 -15.54
N TRP A 200 0.25 -0.91 -14.76
CA TRP A 200 1.01 0.29 -15.15
C TRP A 200 0.16 1.41 -15.77
N GLY A 201 -1.17 1.35 -15.64
CA GLY A 201 -2.10 2.31 -16.24
C GLY A 201 -2.34 2.12 -17.73
N GLU A 202 -1.79 1.07 -18.35
CA GLU A 202 -1.89 0.80 -19.79
C GLU A 202 -3.33 0.60 -20.25
N ASN A 203 -4.15 -0.06 -19.41
CA ASN A 203 -5.57 -0.33 -19.70
C ASN A 203 -6.51 0.56 -18.87
N LYS A 204 -6.00 1.64 -18.27
CA LYS A 204 -6.77 2.58 -17.46
C LYS A 204 -7.55 1.87 -16.35
N ALA A 205 -6.83 1.11 -15.50
CA ALA A 205 -7.40 0.29 -14.43
C ALA A 205 -8.38 1.08 -13.54
N TRP A 206 -8.17 2.37 -13.33
CA TRP A 206 -9.07 3.25 -12.59
C TRP A 206 -10.52 3.30 -13.11
N LEU A 207 -10.77 2.85 -14.34
CA LEU A 207 -12.12 2.81 -14.94
C LEU A 207 -12.88 1.51 -14.62
N TRP A 208 -12.20 0.44 -14.17
CA TRP A 208 -12.82 -0.88 -14.04
C TRP A 208 -12.33 -1.72 -12.86
N ALA A 209 -11.16 -1.40 -12.29
CA ALA A 209 -10.54 -2.28 -11.29
C ALA A 209 -11.26 -2.30 -9.94
N GLY A 210 -11.94 -1.22 -9.56
CA GLY A 210 -12.67 -1.11 -8.29
C GLY A 210 -14.06 -1.74 -8.30
N GLU A 211 -14.48 -2.36 -9.40
CA GLU A 211 -15.81 -2.96 -9.52
C GLU A 211 -15.72 -4.48 -9.65
N PRO A 212 -16.72 -5.23 -9.15
CA PRO A 212 -16.80 -6.66 -9.40
C PRO A 212 -16.81 -6.98 -10.92
N PRO A 213 -16.22 -8.09 -11.36
CA PRO A 213 -15.63 -9.17 -10.54
C PRO A 213 -14.18 -8.96 -10.12
N VAL A 214 -13.52 -7.85 -10.50
CA VAL A 214 -12.12 -7.57 -10.11
C VAL A 214 -12.04 -7.24 -8.63
N ASP A 215 -12.73 -6.18 -8.19
CA ASP A 215 -12.82 -5.74 -6.80
C ASP A 215 -11.43 -5.43 -6.19
N GLY A 216 -10.58 -4.74 -6.95
CA GLY A 216 -9.23 -4.35 -6.55
C GLY A 216 -9.23 -3.20 -5.56
N ASN A 217 -8.31 -3.28 -4.59
CA ASN A 217 -8.19 -2.25 -3.56
C ASN A 217 -7.24 -1.11 -3.94
N SER A 218 -6.28 -1.37 -4.82
CA SER A 218 -5.47 -0.34 -5.48
C SER A 218 -5.08 -0.77 -6.89
N TRP A 219 -4.68 0.19 -7.70
CA TRP A 219 -4.20 -0.05 -9.05
C TRP A 219 -3.11 0.93 -9.44
N ARG A 220 -2.05 0.42 -10.03
CA ARG A 220 -0.98 1.23 -10.62
C ARG A 220 -1.55 2.08 -11.75
N THR A 221 -1.28 3.37 -11.66
CA THR A 221 -1.70 4.38 -12.65
C THR A 221 -0.59 4.76 -13.61
N THR A 222 0.63 4.28 -13.33
CA THR A 222 1.88 4.70 -13.98
C THR A 222 2.80 3.49 -14.19
N GLY A 223 3.78 3.62 -15.06
CA GLY A 223 4.95 2.75 -15.11
C GLY A 223 5.77 2.82 -13.81
N ASP A 224 6.88 2.06 -13.76
CA ASP A 224 7.69 1.95 -12.55
C ASP A 224 8.45 3.24 -12.24
N ILE A 225 8.55 3.54 -10.94
CA ILE A 225 9.34 4.65 -10.43
C ILE A 225 10.83 4.28 -10.40
N GLU A 226 11.66 5.27 -10.70
CA GLU A 226 13.10 5.21 -10.46
C GLU A 226 13.46 6.29 -9.43
N ASP A 227 14.51 6.05 -8.64
CA ASP A 227 15.04 7.01 -7.67
C ASP A 227 15.71 8.21 -8.37
N LYS A 228 14.88 8.98 -9.07
CA LYS A 228 15.24 10.18 -9.84
C LYS A 228 14.11 11.19 -9.80
N TYR A 229 14.45 12.47 -9.60
CA TYR A 229 13.45 13.55 -9.61
C TYR A 229 12.57 13.55 -10.87
N ALA A 230 13.16 13.35 -12.04
CA ALA A 230 12.40 13.33 -13.29
C ALA A 230 11.39 12.18 -13.38
N SER A 231 11.70 11.02 -12.80
CA SER A 231 10.77 9.89 -12.68
C SER A 231 9.62 10.26 -11.74
N MET A 232 9.92 10.67 -10.52
CA MET A 232 8.93 11.10 -9.52
C MET A 232 7.98 12.17 -10.09
N LEU A 233 8.52 13.21 -10.74
CA LEU A 233 7.75 14.29 -11.35
C LEU A 233 6.83 13.79 -12.46
N LYS A 234 7.30 12.86 -13.30
CA LYS A 234 6.49 12.25 -14.37
C LYS A 234 5.29 11.51 -13.78
N LEU A 235 5.53 10.66 -12.76
CA LEU A 235 4.48 9.85 -12.15
C LEU A 235 3.48 10.71 -11.38
N PHE A 236 3.95 11.72 -10.64
CA PHE A 236 3.08 12.75 -10.03
C PHE A 236 2.13 13.36 -11.05
N LYS A 237 2.65 13.82 -12.21
CA LYS A 237 1.84 14.47 -13.27
C LYS A 237 0.77 13.54 -13.84
N GLN A 238 1.06 12.25 -13.93
CA GLN A 238 0.12 11.23 -14.41
C GLN A 238 -0.98 10.95 -13.39
N ASN A 239 -0.64 10.83 -12.10
CA ASN A 239 -1.57 10.44 -11.06
C ASN A 239 -2.44 11.60 -10.53
N VAL A 240 -1.90 12.82 -10.47
CA VAL A 240 -2.58 13.97 -9.83
C VAL A 240 -3.89 14.39 -10.53
N VAL A 241 -4.13 13.93 -11.74
CA VAL A 241 -5.35 14.22 -12.54
C VAL A 241 -6.42 13.14 -12.40
N LEU A 242 -6.17 12.10 -11.61
CA LEU A 242 -7.07 10.96 -11.42
C LEU A 242 -7.86 11.04 -10.10
N ASP A 243 -7.99 12.24 -9.53
CA ASP A 243 -8.63 12.47 -8.23
C ASP A 243 -10.06 11.95 -8.12
N ALA A 244 -10.79 11.87 -9.23
CA ALA A 244 -12.16 11.38 -9.25
C ALA A 244 -12.31 9.85 -9.01
N TYR A 245 -11.22 9.08 -9.09
CA TYR A 245 -11.27 7.62 -9.04
C TYR A 245 -10.86 7.02 -7.69
N ALA A 246 -10.14 7.78 -6.86
CA ALA A 246 -9.76 7.34 -5.52
C ALA A 246 -10.91 7.52 -4.52
N LYS A 247 -11.20 6.48 -3.74
CA LYS A 247 -12.22 6.46 -2.67
C LYS A 247 -11.88 5.36 -1.66
N PRO A 248 -12.47 5.35 -0.45
CA PRO A 248 -12.29 4.25 0.50
C PRO A 248 -12.53 2.88 -0.15
N GLY A 249 -11.57 1.99 0.01
CA GLY A 249 -11.55 0.68 -0.61
C GLY A 249 -10.78 0.61 -1.94
N HIS A 250 -10.50 1.75 -2.58
CA HIS A 250 -10.06 1.83 -3.98
C HIS A 250 -9.11 3.01 -4.19
N TRP A 251 -7.81 2.74 -4.42
CA TRP A 251 -6.77 3.76 -4.41
C TRP A 251 -5.96 3.80 -5.70
N ASN A 252 -5.71 5.02 -6.19
CA ASN A 252 -4.76 5.25 -7.28
C ASN A 252 -3.33 5.08 -6.74
N ASP A 253 -2.52 4.29 -7.42
CA ASP A 253 -1.17 3.95 -7.03
C ASP A 253 -0.16 4.45 -8.08
N PRO A 254 0.58 5.54 -7.81
CA PRO A 254 1.64 6.04 -8.69
C PRO A 254 2.99 5.34 -8.47
N ASP A 255 3.01 4.20 -7.78
CA ASP A 255 4.16 3.43 -7.35
C ASP A 255 4.75 3.84 -5.97
N MET A 256 5.77 3.11 -5.55
CA MET A 256 6.39 3.15 -4.24
C MET A 256 7.09 4.48 -3.93
N LEU A 257 7.49 4.62 -2.66
CA LEU A 257 8.36 5.70 -2.19
C LEU A 257 9.83 5.34 -2.40
N GLU A 258 10.58 6.25 -3.02
CA GLU A 258 12.04 6.16 -3.18
C GLU A 258 12.81 6.85 -2.05
N VAL A 259 12.13 7.35 -1.03
CA VAL A 259 12.71 8.14 0.05
C VAL A 259 13.88 7.40 0.72
N GLY A 260 15.09 7.93 0.56
CA GLY A 260 16.30 7.38 1.17
C GLY A 260 17.12 6.43 0.31
N ASN A 261 16.72 6.15 -0.94
CA ASN A 261 17.51 5.31 -1.87
C ASN A 261 18.77 6.00 -2.42
N GLY A 262 18.84 7.34 -2.34
CA GLY A 262 20.10 8.11 -2.56
C GLY A 262 20.22 8.75 -3.92
N GLY A 263 19.26 8.62 -4.83
CA GLY A 263 19.25 9.21 -6.17
C GLY A 263 18.60 10.60 -6.23
N MET A 264 17.90 11.02 -5.18
CA MET A 264 17.30 12.34 -5.03
C MET A 264 17.86 13.07 -3.80
N THR A 265 17.70 14.40 -3.75
CA THR A 265 18.03 15.22 -2.59
C THR A 265 16.93 15.12 -1.52
N ASP A 266 17.24 15.51 -0.27
CA ASP A 266 16.25 15.53 0.82
C ASP A 266 15.06 16.44 0.52
N VAL A 267 15.27 17.56 -0.21
CA VAL A 267 14.21 18.44 -0.69
C VAL A 267 13.27 17.70 -1.64
N GLU A 268 13.82 16.94 -2.56
CA GLU A 268 13.07 16.15 -3.52
C GLU A 268 12.35 14.97 -2.84
N TYR A 269 12.98 14.31 -1.87
CA TYR A 269 12.35 13.27 -1.06
C TYR A 269 11.19 13.80 -0.21
N ARG A 270 11.33 14.97 0.41
CA ARG A 270 10.22 15.65 1.11
C ARG A 270 9.10 16.00 0.15
N SER A 271 9.43 16.45 -1.07
CA SER A 271 8.42 16.71 -2.11
C SER A 271 7.73 15.43 -2.56
N HIS A 272 8.47 14.35 -2.81
CA HIS A 272 7.92 13.05 -3.15
C HIS A 272 6.91 12.57 -2.10
N PHE A 273 7.31 12.57 -0.83
CA PHE A 273 6.44 12.15 0.28
C PHE A 273 5.20 13.04 0.41
N SER A 274 5.36 14.37 0.34
CA SER A 274 4.25 15.32 0.41
C SER A 274 3.25 15.17 -0.73
N LEU A 275 3.74 14.94 -1.96
CA LEU A 275 2.91 14.78 -3.15
C LEU A 275 2.15 13.46 -3.11
N TRP A 276 2.77 12.35 -2.68
CA TRP A 276 2.07 11.08 -2.48
C TRP A 276 0.98 11.23 -1.41
N ALA A 277 1.31 11.83 -0.28
CA ALA A 277 0.34 12.04 0.81
C ALA A 277 -0.86 12.90 0.40
N ILE A 278 -0.65 14.03 -0.29
CA ILE A 278 -1.77 14.86 -0.74
C ILE A 278 -2.64 14.15 -1.79
N MET A 279 -2.05 13.24 -2.59
CA MET A 279 -2.77 12.44 -3.57
C MET A 279 -3.48 11.23 -2.97
N ALA A 280 -3.40 10.97 -1.66
CA ALA A 280 -3.90 9.74 -1.04
C ALA A 280 -3.35 8.49 -1.76
N ALA A 281 -2.07 8.50 -2.07
CA ALA A 281 -1.37 7.42 -2.75
C ALA A 281 -0.77 6.45 -1.73
N PRO A 282 -0.60 5.16 -2.08
CA PRO A 282 0.06 4.22 -1.19
C PRO A 282 1.43 4.71 -0.71
N LEU A 283 1.67 4.65 0.60
CA LEU A 283 2.96 4.97 1.20
C LEU A 283 3.76 3.66 1.41
N LEU A 284 4.22 3.06 0.30
CA LEU A 284 5.01 1.83 0.31
C LEU A 284 6.50 2.18 0.21
N ILE A 285 7.24 1.96 1.28
CA ILE A 285 8.68 2.26 1.39
C ILE A 285 9.45 1.28 0.50
N GLY A 286 10.23 1.81 -0.46
CA GLY A 286 11.11 1.04 -1.33
C GLY A 286 12.57 0.96 -0.84
N THR A 287 12.89 1.59 0.29
CA THR A 287 14.25 1.70 0.83
C THR A 287 14.54 0.59 1.85
N ASP A 288 15.76 0.07 1.88
CA ASP A 288 16.18 -0.91 2.89
C ASP A 288 16.23 -0.27 4.29
N LEU A 289 15.23 -0.59 5.10
CA LEU A 289 15.08 -0.04 6.45
C LEU A 289 16.18 -0.47 7.43
N ARG A 290 16.97 -1.50 7.09
CA ARG A 290 18.10 -1.94 7.94
C ARG A 290 19.26 -0.94 7.90
N THR A 291 19.30 -0.13 6.83
CA THR A 291 20.39 0.84 6.58
C THR A 291 19.86 2.25 6.28
N VAL A 292 18.58 2.52 6.56
CA VAL A 292 17.95 3.82 6.33
C VAL A 292 18.66 4.93 7.11
N LYS A 293 18.91 6.06 6.46
CA LYS A 293 19.53 7.23 7.07
C LYS A 293 18.53 7.98 7.95
N PRO A 294 19.00 8.68 9.01
CA PRO A 294 18.12 9.45 9.90
C PRO A 294 17.27 10.49 9.16
N GLU A 295 17.81 11.16 8.14
CA GLU A 295 17.11 12.21 7.37
C GLU A 295 15.93 11.62 6.58
N ALA A 296 16.11 10.43 5.99
CA ALA A 296 15.05 9.72 5.30
C ALA A 296 13.99 9.18 6.28
N LEU A 297 14.42 8.69 7.44
CA LEU A 297 13.52 8.22 8.48
C LEU A 297 12.65 9.35 9.04
N GLU A 298 13.21 10.56 9.23
CA GLU A 298 12.45 11.75 9.64
C GLU A 298 11.31 12.05 8.64
N ILE A 299 11.59 11.95 7.34
CA ILE A 299 10.57 12.13 6.30
C ILE A 299 9.48 11.08 6.41
N LEU A 300 9.86 9.80 6.50
CA LEU A 300 8.93 8.67 6.56
C LEU A 300 8.08 8.65 7.83
N LEU A 301 8.54 9.25 8.92
CA LEU A 301 7.85 9.31 10.21
C LEU A 301 7.07 10.60 10.46
N ASN A 302 6.98 11.52 9.48
CA ASN A 302 6.21 12.75 9.66
C ASN A 302 4.71 12.46 9.79
N LYS A 303 4.24 12.35 11.04
CA LYS A 303 2.84 12.00 11.37
C LYS A 303 1.82 13.01 10.84
N GLU A 304 2.18 14.28 10.71
CA GLU A 304 1.27 15.32 10.22
C GLU A 304 1.03 15.18 8.71
N VAL A 305 2.06 14.84 7.95
CA VAL A 305 1.94 14.54 6.52
C VAL A 305 1.24 13.19 6.30
N ILE A 306 1.57 12.17 7.10
CA ILE A 306 0.86 10.88 7.09
C ILE A 306 -0.64 11.06 7.37
N ALA A 307 -1.00 11.93 8.32
CA ALA A 307 -2.41 12.20 8.63
C ALA A 307 -3.18 12.84 7.47
N VAL A 308 -2.50 13.56 6.57
CA VAL A 308 -3.12 14.03 5.31
C VAL A 308 -3.41 12.87 4.38
N ASP A 309 -2.47 11.94 4.23
CA ASP A 309 -2.65 10.75 3.41
C ASP A 309 -3.81 9.88 3.90
N GLN A 310 -3.80 9.58 5.19
CA GLN A 310 -4.70 8.66 5.87
C GLN A 310 -6.03 9.28 6.33
N ASP A 311 -6.35 10.49 5.87
CA ASP A 311 -7.57 11.17 6.30
C ASP A 311 -8.83 10.38 5.96
N ALA A 312 -9.70 10.24 6.97
CA ALA A 312 -10.89 9.38 6.91
C ALA A 312 -12.00 9.85 5.93
N LEU A 313 -11.87 11.04 5.31
CA LEU A 313 -12.74 11.43 4.19
C LEU A 313 -12.45 10.57 2.96
N GLY A 314 -11.22 10.06 2.83
CA GLY A 314 -10.84 9.11 1.80
C GLY A 314 -10.87 9.66 0.38
N VAL A 315 -10.46 10.91 0.19
CA VAL A 315 -10.40 11.54 -1.15
C VAL A 315 -8.98 11.88 -1.54
N GLN A 316 -8.67 11.80 -2.81
CA GLN A 316 -7.41 12.31 -3.36
C GLN A 316 -7.46 13.83 -3.48
N GLY A 317 -6.33 14.51 -3.21
CA GLY A 317 -6.20 15.94 -3.44
C GLY A 317 -6.31 16.31 -4.92
N LYS A 318 -7.04 17.40 -5.20
CA LYS A 318 -7.26 17.90 -6.54
C LYS A 318 -6.28 19.03 -6.88
N ARG A 319 -5.61 18.93 -8.02
CA ARG A 319 -4.78 20.03 -8.54
C ARG A 319 -5.67 21.13 -9.09
N ILE A 320 -5.69 22.27 -8.40
CA ILE A 320 -6.51 23.45 -8.76
C ILE A 320 -5.76 24.44 -9.66
N ARG A 321 -4.43 24.40 -9.66
CA ARG A 321 -3.59 25.31 -10.46
C ARG A 321 -2.28 24.62 -10.84
N ALA A 322 -1.81 24.88 -12.07
CA ALA A 322 -0.49 24.51 -12.59
C ALA A 322 -0.03 25.62 -13.53
N THR A 323 0.71 26.61 -13.02
CA THR A 323 1.11 27.79 -13.77
C THR A 323 2.55 28.17 -13.44
N GLY A 324 3.37 28.46 -14.47
CA GLY A 324 4.76 28.88 -14.30
C GLY A 324 5.63 27.86 -13.58
N GLY A 325 5.27 26.56 -13.65
CA GLY A 325 5.96 25.47 -12.97
C GLY A 325 5.61 25.34 -11.48
N VAL A 326 4.58 26.04 -11.01
CA VAL A 326 4.05 25.88 -9.65
C VAL A 326 2.71 25.19 -9.70
N HIS A 327 2.56 24.12 -8.93
CA HIS A 327 1.33 23.37 -8.74
C HIS A 327 0.71 23.69 -7.38
N VAL A 328 -0.61 23.84 -7.35
CA VAL A 328 -1.39 23.93 -6.09
C VAL A 328 -2.39 22.80 -6.07
N ILE A 329 -2.28 21.96 -5.05
CA ILE A 329 -3.14 20.79 -4.82
C ILE A 329 -3.89 21.02 -3.50
N VAL A 330 -5.21 20.80 -3.50
CA VAL A 330 -6.08 20.96 -2.33
C VAL A 330 -6.80 19.67 -2.04
N LYS A 331 -6.76 19.22 -0.79
CA LYS A 331 -7.47 18.03 -0.30
C LYS A 331 -8.40 18.45 0.84
N PRO A 332 -9.72 18.29 0.71
CA PRO A 332 -10.62 18.44 1.85
C PRO A 332 -10.35 17.32 2.85
N LEU A 333 -10.43 17.63 4.14
CA LEU A 333 -10.22 16.68 5.23
C LEU A 333 -11.54 16.44 5.99
N LYS A 334 -11.63 15.32 6.68
CA LYS A 334 -12.84 14.86 7.36
C LYS A 334 -13.41 15.84 8.38
N ASP A 335 -12.55 16.59 9.04
CA ASP A 335 -12.93 17.59 10.05
C ASP A 335 -13.33 18.96 9.46
N GLY A 336 -13.40 19.07 8.13
CA GLY A 336 -13.74 20.32 7.43
C GLY A 336 -12.52 21.22 7.12
N SER A 337 -11.34 20.92 7.64
CA SER A 337 -10.10 21.61 7.26
C SER A 337 -9.66 21.26 5.83
N ARG A 338 -8.61 21.93 5.36
CA ARG A 338 -8.02 21.68 4.04
C ARG A 338 -6.53 21.38 4.19
N ALA A 339 -6.05 20.31 3.55
CA ALA A 339 -4.63 20.19 3.27
C ALA A 339 -4.32 20.85 1.92
N VAL A 340 -3.21 21.57 1.85
CA VAL A 340 -2.78 22.32 0.66
C VAL A 340 -1.31 22.05 0.43
N ALA A 341 -0.97 21.51 -0.74
CA ALA A 341 0.42 21.38 -1.20
C ALA A 341 0.69 22.42 -2.28
N VAL A 342 1.79 23.14 -2.14
CA VAL A 342 2.31 24.08 -3.15
C VAL A 342 3.68 23.56 -3.59
N PHE A 343 3.77 23.11 -4.82
CA PHE A 343 4.95 22.44 -5.35
C PHE A 343 5.60 23.24 -6.49
N ASN A 344 6.89 23.45 -6.42
CA ASN A 344 7.72 24.03 -7.46
C ASN A 344 8.43 22.93 -8.25
N GLU A 345 8.00 22.68 -9.48
CA GLU A 345 8.63 21.66 -10.34
C GLU A 345 9.90 22.13 -11.04
N THR A 346 10.29 23.40 -10.90
CA THR A 346 11.36 24.00 -11.68
C THR A 346 12.72 24.02 -10.96
N ASN A 347 13.79 24.17 -11.73
CA ASN A 347 15.16 24.32 -11.23
C ASN A 347 15.47 25.72 -10.65
N SER A 348 14.50 26.60 -10.51
CA SER A 348 14.66 27.95 -9.95
C SER A 348 13.70 28.19 -8.80
N ALA A 349 14.10 29.01 -7.83
CA ALA A 349 13.21 29.41 -6.75
C ALA A 349 11.95 30.12 -7.29
N LYS A 350 10.83 29.88 -6.64
CA LYS A 350 9.52 30.47 -6.98
C LYS A 350 8.86 31.10 -5.75
N GLU A 351 8.07 32.12 -5.99
CA GLU A 351 7.12 32.64 -5.02
C GLU A 351 5.72 32.28 -5.50
N ALA A 352 4.88 31.88 -4.57
CA ALA A 352 3.49 31.56 -4.85
C ALA A 352 2.58 32.17 -3.78
N SER A 353 1.34 32.39 -4.16
CA SER A 353 0.29 32.85 -3.25
C SER A 353 -0.95 32.00 -3.49
N VAL A 354 -1.60 31.56 -2.41
CA VAL A 354 -2.85 30.78 -2.45
C VAL A 354 -3.87 31.52 -1.59
N THR A 355 -5.01 31.87 -2.17
CA THR A 355 -6.06 32.63 -1.49
C THR A 355 -7.09 31.70 -0.81
N PRO A 356 -7.78 32.12 0.26
CA PRO A 356 -8.86 31.33 0.85
C PRO A 356 -9.94 30.94 -0.18
N ALA A 357 -10.28 31.83 -1.10
CA ALA A 357 -11.27 31.55 -2.15
C ALA A 357 -10.87 30.41 -3.07
N GLU A 358 -9.57 30.30 -3.47
CA GLU A 358 -9.05 29.16 -4.24
C GLU A 358 -9.20 27.84 -3.48
N LEU A 359 -9.19 27.89 -2.15
CA LEU A 359 -9.33 26.72 -1.27
C LEU A 359 -10.79 26.35 -0.99
N GLY A 360 -11.74 27.12 -1.52
CA GLY A 360 -13.15 26.97 -1.17
C GLY A 360 -13.46 27.37 0.27
N LEU A 361 -12.69 28.30 0.82
CA LEU A 361 -12.83 28.83 2.17
C LEU A 361 -13.40 30.27 2.12
N ASP A 362 -14.11 30.66 3.19
CA ASP A 362 -14.68 32.01 3.32
C ASP A 362 -13.57 33.04 3.54
N ALA A 363 -13.37 33.93 2.57
CA ALA A 363 -12.33 34.96 2.62
C ALA A 363 -12.48 35.97 3.79
N MET A 364 -13.64 36.02 4.44
CA MET A 364 -13.90 36.92 5.58
C MET A 364 -13.56 36.27 6.94
N LYS A 365 -13.23 34.99 6.97
CA LYS A 365 -12.88 34.27 8.19
C LYS A 365 -11.38 34.27 8.43
N LYS A 366 -11.01 34.06 9.69
CA LYS A 366 -9.62 33.81 10.10
C LYS A 366 -9.36 32.32 10.12
N TYR A 367 -8.13 31.95 9.82
CA TYR A 367 -7.68 30.57 9.73
C TYR A 367 -6.36 30.36 10.46
N THR A 368 -6.19 29.22 11.08
CA THR A 368 -4.87 28.70 11.45
C THR A 368 -4.27 28.03 10.22
N VAL A 369 -3.02 28.35 9.92
CA VAL A 369 -2.21 27.72 8.86
C VAL A 369 -1.08 26.95 9.55
N ARG A 370 -1.20 25.62 9.59
CA ARG A 370 -0.19 24.73 10.16
C ARG A 370 0.77 24.31 9.06
N ASP A 371 2.05 24.64 9.17
CA ASP A 371 3.12 24.08 8.33
C ASP A 371 3.46 22.67 8.83
N LEU A 372 3.25 21.66 7.98
CA LEU A 372 3.37 20.24 8.38
C LEU A 372 4.83 19.74 8.40
N TRP A 373 5.77 20.51 7.84
CA TRP A 373 7.20 20.22 7.94
C TRP A 373 7.88 20.99 9.06
N ALA A 374 7.50 22.25 9.23
CA ALA A 374 8.04 23.08 10.32
C ALA A 374 7.36 22.82 11.66
N HIS A 375 6.24 22.10 11.69
CA HIS A 375 5.40 21.86 12.86
C HIS A 375 4.99 23.16 13.58
N ALA A 376 4.74 24.21 12.81
CA ALA A 376 4.49 25.55 13.29
C ALA A 376 3.16 26.11 12.78
N ASP A 377 2.47 26.84 13.66
CA ASP A 377 1.22 27.52 13.35
C ASP A 377 1.46 28.99 13.01
N ALA A 378 0.72 29.48 12.03
CA ALA A 378 0.58 30.90 11.73
C ALA A 378 -0.89 31.28 11.60
N ASN A 379 -1.23 32.50 11.96
CA ASN A 379 -2.57 33.06 11.73
C ASN A 379 -2.66 33.55 10.30
N GLY A 380 -3.66 33.09 9.55
CA GLY A 380 -3.97 33.52 8.20
C GLY A 380 -5.27 34.33 8.18
N ASP A 381 -5.20 35.57 7.68
CA ASP A 381 -6.32 36.43 7.40
C ASP A 381 -6.42 36.83 5.92
N GLY A 382 -5.63 36.19 5.11
CA GLY A 382 -5.50 36.45 3.68
C GLY A 382 -4.81 35.34 2.90
N ALA A 383 -4.13 35.71 1.82
CA ALA A 383 -3.41 34.76 1.00
C ALA A 383 -2.20 34.17 1.73
N ILE A 384 -2.05 32.85 1.66
CA ILE A 384 -0.85 32.13 2.09
C ILE A 384 0.24 32.43 1.05
N ARG A 385 1.31 33.08 1.46
CA ARG A 385 2.49 33.37 0.62
C ARG A 385 3.61 32.42 0.96
N VAL A 386 4.17 31.78 -0.05
CA VAL A 386 5.24 30.78 0.13
C VAL A 386 6.39 31.03 -0.84
N LYS A 387 7.60 30.90 -0.32
CA LYS A 387 8.84 30.87 -1.10
C LYS A 387 9.30 29.41 -1.21
N LEU A 388 9.46 28.94 -2.42
CA LEU A 388 9.79 27.55 -2.72
C LEU A 388 11.18 27.51 -3.35
N ALA A 389 12.11 26.79 -2.74
CA ALA A 389 13.34 26.39 -3.39
C ALA A 389 13.05 25.56 -4.66
N PRO A 390 14.03 25.36 -5.56
CA PRO A 390 13.90 24.41 -6.64
C PRO A 390 13.44 23.05 -6.12
N HIS A 391 12.48 22.44 -6.81
CA HIS A 391 11.89 21.12 -6.52
C HIS A 391 11.18 20.98 -5.16
N ALA A 392 11.05 22.07 -4.39
CA ALA A 392 10.44 22.04 -3.06
C ALA A 392 8.91 21.99 -3.09
N THR A 393 8.35 21.32 -2.11
CA THR A 393 6.92 21.32 -1.76
C THR A 393 6.74 21.90 -0.37
N ALA A 394 5.87 22.89 -0.22
CA ALA A 394 5.31 23.28 1.06
C ALA A 394 3.94 22.63 1.22
N ILE A 395 3.67 22.06 2.39
CA ILE A 395 2.38 21.42 2.69
C ILE A 395 1.82 21.96 4.00
N TYR A 396 0.57 22.39 3.95
CA TYR A 396 -0.12 23.06 5.06
C TYR A 396 -1.45 22.37 5.35
N ARG A 397 -1.85 22.44 6.63
CA ARG A 397 -3.24 22.23 7.04
C ARG A 397 -3.87 23.55 7.42
N ILE A 398 -5.05 23.83 6.89
CA ILE A 398 -5.76 25.10 7.07
C ILE A 398 -7.10 24.80 7.75
N SER A 399 -7.27 25.33 8.96
CA SER A 399 -8.44 25.14 9.80
C SER A 399 -9.09 26.47 10.10
N ALA A 400 -10.42 26.54 10.13
CA ALA A 400 -11.14 27.73 10.60
C ALA A 400 -10.86 27.95 12.09
N LEU A 401 -10.68 29.22 12.48
CA LEU A 401 -10.58 29.65 13.87
C LEU A 401 -11.95 29.75 14.52
#